data_1faf9c2078497f1bb9f3b77251d650f9
#
_entry.id   1faf9c2078497f1bb9f3b77251d650f9
#
_cell.length_a   1.000
_cell.length_b   1.000
_cell.length_c   1.000
_cell.angle_alpha   90.00
_cell.angle_beta   90.00
_cell.angle_gamma   90.00
#
_symmetry.space_group_name_H-M   'P 1'
#
loop_
_entity.id
_entity.type
_entity.pdbx_description
1 polymer ?
#
loop_
_entity_poly.entity_id
_entity_poly.type
_entity_poly.pdbx_seq_one_letter_code
_entity_poly.pdbx_strand_id
1 'polypeptide(L)'
;VSVVLKQDLGFITKGLSVKAMASYNTRSQWLSTISYNALSYKLLKDGTWVSRVGREGNAREESVDLPSVTSDNIEAHSKNFYFEGAINYARVFNKHDVTAMIVAQRRKSQNNVAFPSYQQGIAARVTYSYDKRYLFEGNIGYNGSEQFSPEKRYGFFPSFALGYNLHNEKFFKPLKKFIGKAKVRASWGQVGSDAASERWLFISEYANGSGDCYTPGLP
;
A
#
# COMPACT_ATOMS: atom_id res chain seq x y z
N VAL A 1 -8.51 13.31 -1.67
CA VAL A 1 -8.12 14.55 -2.35
C VAL A 1 -6.65 14.45 -2.71
N SER A 2 -6.29 14.85 -3.94
CA SER A 2 -4.90 14.93 -4.37
C SER A 2 -4.66 16.24 -5.13
N VAL A 3 -3.49 16.81 -4.93
CA VAL A 3 -3.01 17.99 -5.63
C VAL A 3 -1.71 17.63 -6.33
N VAL A 4 -1.60 17.96 -7.60
CA VAL A 4 -0.40 17.73 -8.41
C VAL A 4 0.03 19.05 -9.02
N LEU A 5 1.27 19.42 -8.78
CA LEU A 5 1.92 20.57 -9.39
C LEU A 5 3.01 20.06 -10.34
N LYS A 6 3.00 20.55 -11.55
CA LYS A 6 4.03 20.29 -12.57
C LYS A 6 4.56 21.59 -13.09
N GLN A 7 5.88 21.70 -13.19
CA GLN A 7 6.56 22.85 -13.74
C GLN A 7 7.64 22.41 -14.73
N ASP A 8 7.55 22.87 -15.95
CA ASP A 8 8.62 22.71 -16.92
C ASP A 8 9.70 23.76 -16.68
N LEU A 9 10.93 23.29 -16.57
CA LEU A 9 12.12 24.11 -16.35
C LEU A 9 12.97 24.21 -17.62
N GLY A 10 12.33 24.20 -18.78
CA GLY A 10 12.96 24.31 -20.09
C GLY A 10 13.80 25.58 -20.28
N PHE A 11 13.55 26.63 -19.47
CA PHE A 11 14.33 27.87 -19.42
C PHE A 11 15.71 27.66 -18.77
N ILE A 12 15.87 26.67 -17.86
CA ILE A 12 17.17 26.31 -17.28
C ILE A 12 17.88 25.33 -18.21
N THR A 13 17.15 24.23 -18.56
CA THR A 13 17.69 23.23 -19.47
C THR A 13 16.54 22.52 -20.19
N LYS A 14 16.68 22.33 -21.51
CA LYS A 14 15.64 21.65 -22.31
C LYS A 14 15.45 20.22 -21.81
N GLY A 15 14.20 19.88 -21.52
CA GLY A 15 13.81 18.55 -21.07
C GLY A 15 13.82 18.34 -19.56
N LEU A 16 14.08 19.38 -18.77
CA LEU A 16 13.98 19.36 -17.31
C LEU A 16 12.56 19.72 -16.86
N SER A 17 12.01 18.95 -15.93
CA SER A 17 10.72 19.25 -15.30
C SER A 17 10.72 18.80 -13.84
N VAL A 18 9.92 19.49 -13.04
CA VAL A 18 9.69 19.16 -11.62
C VAL A 18 8.21 18.85 -11.41
N LYS A 19 7.95 17.85 -10.58
CA LYS A 19 6.62 17.46 -10.16
C LYS A 19 6.57 17.39 -8.64
N ALA A 20 5.54 17.96 -8.04
CA ALA A 20 5.20 17.75 -6.65
C ALA A 20 3.76 17.21 -6.56
N MET A 21 3.53 16.27 -5.68
CA MET A 21 2.23 15.67 -5.45
C MET A 21 1.99 15.52 -3.96
N ALA A 22 0.83 15.97 -3.51
CA ALA A 22 0.32 15.71 -2.16
C ALA A 22 -1.04 15.03 -2.27
N SER A 23 -1.25 13.96 -1.52
CA SER A 23 -2.52 13.24 -1.49
C SER A 23 -2.92 12.94 -0.06
N TYR A 24 -4.19 13.17 0.23
CA TYR A 24 -4.83 12.83 1.50
C TYR A 24 -6.06 12.00 1.23
N ASN A 25 -6.07 10.78 1.73
CA ASN A 25 -7.20 9.87 1.65
C ASN A 25 -7.66 9.49 3.05
N THR A 26 -8.96 9.57 3.27
CA THR A 26 -9.61 9.07 4.48
C THR A 26 -10.74 8.13 4.08
N ARG A 27 -10.89 7.07 4.84
CA ARG A 27 -12.00 6.13 4.72
C ARG A 27 -12.56 5.92 6.12
N SER A 28 -13.87 6.09 6.26
CA SER A 28 -14.60 5.76 7.48
C SER A 28 -15.71 4.78 7.13
N GLN A 29 -15.88 3.77 7.93
CA GLN A 29 -16.91 2.76 7.78
C GLN A 29 -17.71 2.73 9.07
N TRP A 30 -19.01 2.89 8.95
CA TRP A 30 -19.97 2.90 10.04
C TRP A 30 -20.79 1.62 9.94
N LEU A 31 -20.99 0.96 11.05
CA LEU A 31 -21.88 -0.20 11.14
C LEU A 31 -23.01 0.19 12.11
N SER A 32 -24.23 0.27 11.57
CA SER A 32 -25.45 0.39 12.36
C SER A 32 -26.12 -0.97 12.43
N THR A 33 -26.22 -1.55 13.60
CA THR A 33 -26.92 -2.83 13.79
C THR A 33 -28.31 -2.55 14.39
N ILE A 34 -29.32 -2.90 13.61
CA ILE A 34 -30.71 -2.86 14.07
C ILE A 34 -31.06 -4.25 14.56
N SER A 35 -31.38 -4.38 15.85
CA SER A 35 -31.86 -5.63 16.43
C SER A 35 -33.31 -5.49 16.82
N TYR A 36 -34.04 -6.53 16.57
CA TYR A 36 -35.40 -6.71 17.05
C TYR A 36 -35.59 -8.13 17.52
N ASN A 37 -36.38 -8.32 18.55
CA ASN A 37 -36.76 -9.62 19.02
C ASN A 37 -38.00 -10.05 18.24
N ALA A 38 -37.86 -11.08 17.41
CA ALA A 38 -39.02 -11.67 16.75
C ALA A 38 -39.89 -12.39 17.77
N LEU A 39 -41.17 -12.07 17.78
CA LEU A 39 -42.13 -12.78 18.58
C LEU A 39 -42.26 -14.20 18.06
N SER A 40 -41.99 -15.19 18.89
CA SER A 40 -42.20 -16.61 18.56
C SER A 40 -43.32 -17.17 19.41
N TYR A 41 -44.23 -17.90 18.73
CA TYR A 41 -45.37 -18.51 19.37
C TYR A 41 -45.24 -20.03 19.30
N LYS A 42 -45.69 -20.70 20.34
CA LYS A 42 -45.81 -22.16 20.40
C LYS A 42 -47.28 -22.55 20.39
N LEU A 43 -47.65 -23.40 19.48
CA LEU A 43 -49.00 -24.03 19.45
C LEU A 43 -49.04 -25.14 20.50
N LEU A 44 -49.98 -25.05 21.42
CA LEU A 44 -50.26 -26.09 22.41
C LEU A 44 -51.18 -27.14 21.82
N LYS A 45 -51.27 -28.30 22.49
CA LYS A 45 -52.13 -29.44 22.05
C LYS A 45 -53.63 -29.15 22.06
N ASP A 46 -54.04 -28.13 22.81
CA ASP A 46 -55.42 -27.65 22.91
C ASP A 46 -55.78 -26.64 21.79
N GLY A 47 -54.85 -26.35 20.90
CA GLY A 47 -55.06 -25.42 19.79
C GLY A 47 -54.78 -23.96 20.16
N THR A 48 -54.32 -23.63 21.35
CA THR A 48 -53.98 -22.28 21.77
C THR A 48 -52.56 -21.94 21.41
N TRP A 49 -52.30 -20.63 21.09
CA TRP A 49 -50.97 -20.09 20.83
C TRP A 49 -50.45 -19.37 22.08
N VAL A 50 -49.27 -19.73 22.51
CA VAL A 50 -48.60 -19.09 23.65
C VAL A 50 -47.31 -18.42 23.17
N SER A 51 -47.13 -17.17 23.55
CA SER A 51 -45.87 -16.45 23.25
C SER A 51 -44.71 -17.11 23.98
N ARG A 52 -43.61 -17.31 23.27
CA ARG A 52 -42.38 -17.92 23.79
C ARG A 52 -41.42 -16.92 24.45
N VAL A 53 -41.80 -15.64 24.54
CA VAL A 53 -40.99 -14.62 25.16
C VAL A 53 -41.24 -14.65 26.67
N GLY A 54 -40.40 -15.39 27.38
CA GLY A 54 -40.35 -15.39 28.83
C GLY A 54 -40.05 -16.77 29.40
N ARG A 55 -39.13 -16.84 30.35
CA ARG A 55 -38.99 -17.98 31.27
C ARG A 55 -40.33 -18.24 31.92
N GLU A 56 -40.68 -19.52 32.09
CA GLU A 56 -41.88 -19.93 32.79
C GLU A 56 -42.20 -19.06 34.00
N GLY A 57 -43.40 -18.47 34.02
CA GLY A 57 -44.00 -17.88 35.19
C GLY A 57 -44.38 -16.40 35.12
N ASN A 58 -43.96 -15.60 34.14
CA ASN A 58 -44.42 -14.24 34.00
C ASN A 58 -45.07 -13.99 32.63
N ALA A 59 -46.41 -13.91 32.63
CA ALA A 59 -47.14 -13.29 31.53
C ALA A 59 -46.71 -11.81 31.42
N ARG A 60 -45.72 -11.54 30.60
CA ARG A 60 -45.39 -10.17 30.29
C ARG A 60 -46.31 -9.76 29.14
N GLU A 61 -47.03 -8.65 29.39
CA GLU A 61 -47.83 -8.00 28.35
C GLU A 61 -47.07 -7.90 27.04
N GLU A 62 -47.77 -8.14 25.93
CA GLU A 62 -47.27 -8.02 24.56
C GLU A 62 -46.70 -6.61 24.33
N SER A 63 -45.47 -6.34 24.76
CA SER A 63 -44.75 -5.17 24.29
C SER A 63 -44.11 -5.57 22.96
N VAL A 64 -44.60 -5.00 21.89
CA VAL A 64 -43.91 -5.00 20.62
C VAL A 64 -42.61 -4.21 20.82
N ASP A 65 -41.50 -4.94 20.96
CA ASP A 65 -40.19 -4.28 21.01
C ASP A 65 -39.97 -3.59 19.68
N LEU A 66 -40.03 -2.27 19.71
CA LEU A 66 -39.68 -1.46 18.55
C LEU A 66 -38.22 -1.75 18.17
N PRO A 67 -37.92 -1.80 16.87
CA PRO A 67 -36.54 -1.94 16.43
C PRO A 67 -35.65 -0.90 17.11
N SER A 68 -34.64 -1.34 17.82
CA SER A 68 -33.69 -0.44 18.47
C SER A 68 -32.36 -0.51 17.74
N VAL A 69 -31.75 0.65 17.55
CA VAL A 69 -30.36 0.71 17.09
C VAL A 69 -29.48 0.31 18.27
N THR A 70 -28.90 -0.87 18.18
CA THR A 70 -28.14 -1.47 19.30
C THR A 70 -26.73 -0.91 19.41
N SER A 71 -26.13 -0.45 18.32
CA SER A 71 -24.84 0.22 18.33
C SER A 71 -24.58 0.96 17.02
N ASP A 72 -24.16 2.21 17.13
CA ASP A 72 -23.48 2.95 16.07
C ASP A 72 -21.98 2.96 16.40
N ASN A 73 -21.24 2.05 15.80
CA ASN A 73 -19.80 1.99 16.00
C ASN A 73 -19.05 2.33 14.71
N ILE A 74 -17.98 3.09 14.86
CA ILE A 74 -17.01 3.25 13.79
C ILE A 74 -16.26 1.93 13.68
N GLU A 75 -16.59 1.11 12.69
CA GLU A 75 -15.98 -0.19 12.49
C GLU A 75 -14.55 -0.06 11.95
N ALA A 76 -14.34 0.86 11.05
CA ALA A 76 -13.02 1.10 10.48
C ALA A 76 -12.83 2.58 10.13
N HIS A 77 -11.65 3.09 10.46
CA HIS A 77 -11.22 4.41 10.07
C HIS A 77 -9.77 4.36 9.60
N SER A 78 -9.50 4.81 8.38
CA SER A 78 -8.14 4.88 7.87
C SER A 78 -7.82 6.25 7.31
N LYS A 79 -6.59 6.71 7.57
CA LYS A 79 -6.03 7.97 7.07
C LYS A 79 -4.71 7.66 6.38
N ASN A 80 -4.59 8.12 5.13
CA ASN A 80 -3.36 7.99 4.37
C ASN A 80 -2.95 9.36 3.86
N PHE A 81 -1.75 9.77 4.22
CA PHE A 81 -1.10 10.96 3.70
C PHE A 81 0.11 10.54 2.85
N TYR A 82 0.19 11.06 1.64
CA TYR A 82 1.27 10.79 0.70
C TYR A 82 1.81 12.09 0.14
N PHE A 83 3.12 12.22 0.14
CA PHE A 83 3.83 13.31 -0.48
C PHE A 83 4.93 12.75 -1.40
N GLU A 84 5.04 13.33 -2.59
CA GLU A 84 6.05 12.98 -3.61
C GLU A 84 6.60 14.24 -4.23
N GLY A 85 7.91 14.31 -4.34
CA GLY A 85 8.63 15.29 -5.14
C GLY A 85 9.49 14.58 -6.17
N ALA A 86 9.43 14.97 -7.44
CA ALA A 86 10.19 14.36 -8.51
C ALA A 86 10.83 15.39 -9.42
N ILE A 87 12.06 15.13 -9.81
CA ILE A 87 12.79 15.87 -10.84
C ILE A 87 12.98 14.93 -12.01
N ASN A 88 12.55 15.34 -13.19
CA ASN A 88 12.65 14.55 -14.41
C ASN A 88 13.46 15.31 -15.45
N TYR A 89 14.31 14.59 -16.13
CA TYR A 89 15.07 15.07 -17.27
C TYR A 89 14.90 14.11 -18.43
N ALA A 90 14.55 14.60 -19.60
CA ALA A 90 14.41 13.80 -20.80
C ALA A 90 14.92 14.59 -22.02
N ARG A 91 15.92 14.06 -22.70
CA ARG A 91 16.48 14.74 -23.87
C ARG A 91 17.06 13.76 -24.88
N VAL A 92 16.82 14.07 -26.14
CA VAL A 92 17.40 13.37 -27.25
C VAL A 92 18.50 14.25 -27.89
N PHE A 93 19.70 13.71 -28.00
CA PHE A 93 20.85 14.32 -28.63
C PHE A 93 21.25 13.46 -29.84
N ASN A 94 20.81 13.82 -31.02
CA ASN A 94 21.07 13.06 -32.23
C ASN A 94 20.61 11.60 -32.07
N LYS A 95 21.53 10.66 -31.84
CA LYS A 95 21.27 9.22 -31.65
C LYS A 95 21.22 8.79 -30.18
N HIS A 96 21.48 9.70 -29.28
CA HIS A 96 21.52 9.48 -27.85
C HIS A 96 20.22 9.94 -27.22
N ASP A 97 19.50 9.03 -26.60
CA ASP A 97 18.28 9.32 -25.84
C ASP A 97 18.59 9.06 -24.36
N VAL A 98 18.48 10.09 -23.56
CA VAL A 98 18.79 10.07 -22.12
C VAL A 98 17.56 10.48 -21.35
N THR A 99 17.15 9.66 -20.38
CA THR A 99 16.19 10.09 -19.36
C THR A 99 16.75 9.84 -17.98
N ALA A 100 16.49 10.79 -17.08
CA ALA A 100 16.85 10.66 -15.67
C ALA A 100 15.68 11.12 -14.82
N MET A 101 15.48 10.46 -13.69
CA MET A 101 14.44 10.80 -12.72
C MET A 101 15.01 10.62 -11.32
N ILE A 102 14.73 11.57 -10.45
CA ILE A 102 14.94 11.44 -9.01
C ILE A 102 13.58 11.71 -8.37
N VAL A 103 13.15 10.82 -7.49
CA VAL A 103 11.90 10.97 -6.75
C VAL A 103 12.17 10.77 -5.26
N ALA A 104 11.63 11.66 -4.45
CA ALA A 104 11.56 11.53 -3.00
C ALA A 104 10.10 11.38 -2.60
N GLN A 105 9.80 10.41 -1.75
CA GLN A 105 8.44 10.13 -1.30
C GLN A 105 8.36 9.92 0.20
N ARG A 106 7.21 10.29 0.76
CA ARG A 106 6.88 10.03 2.16
C ARG A 106 5.41 9.64 2.28
N ARG A 107 5.17 8.54 2.98
CA ARG A 107 3.83 8.03 3.27
C ARG A 107 3.63 7.95 4.78
N LYS A 108 2.47 8.41 5.23
CA LYS A 108 1.97 8.17 6.58
C LYS A 108 0.63 7.47 6.44
N SER A 109 0.49 6.31 7.07
CA SER A 109 -0.72 5.50 7.06
C SER A 109 -1.15 5.21 8.49
N GLN A 110 -2.43 5.34 8.79
CA GLN A 110 -2.98 5.05 10.11
C GLN A 110 -4.33 4.34 9.94
N ASN A 111 -4.50 3.22 10.63
CA ASN A 111 -5.74 2.47 10.66
C ASN A 111 -6.29 2.47 12.08
N ASN A 112 -7.56 2.87 12.24
CA ASN A 112 -8.25 2.95 13.52
C ASN A 112 -7.42 3.71 14.58
N VAL A 113 -7.31 3.14 15.77
CA VAL A 113 -6.52 3.68 16.90
C VAL A 113 -5.06 3.25 16.89
N ALA A 114 -4.65 2.47 15.87
CA ALA A 114 -3.27 2.01 15.77
C ALA A 114 -2.29 3.17 15.57
N PHE A 115 -1.07 2.97 16.01
CA PHE A 115 0.01 3.92 15.74
C PHE A 115 0.20 4.10 14.23
N PRO A 116 0.42 5.32 13.75
CA PRO A 116 0.66 5.57 12.35
C PRO A 116 1.91 4.86 11.84
N SER A 117 1.87 4.38 10.62
CA SER A 117 3.01 3.79 9.92
C SER A 117 3.66 4.83 9.00
N TYR A 118 4.98 4.91 9.03
CA TYR A 118 5.76 5.83 8.22
C TYR A 118 6.69 5.07 7.28
N GLN A 119 6.62 5.42 6.02
CA GLN A 119 7.54 4.97 4.98
C GLN A 119 8.08 6.20 4.25
N GLN A 120 9.35 6.21 3.97
CA GLN A 120 9.97 7.26 3.18
C GLN A 120 11.12 6.71 2.36
N GLY A 121 11.40 7.35 1.23
CA GLY A 121 12.47 6.90 0.39
C GLY A 121 12.81 7.88 -0.71
N ILE A 122 13.98 7.68 -1.25
CA ILE A 122 14.48 8.37 -2.43
C ILE A 122 14.81 7.30 -3.47
N ALA A 123 14.38 7.51 -4.70
CA ALA A 123 14.75 6.65 -5.81
C ALA A 123 15.30 7.51 -6.95
N ALA A 124 16.29 6.98 -7.63
CA ALA A 124 16.83 7.57 -8.84
C ALA A 124 16.81 6.53 -9.96
N ARG A 125 16.52 6.99 -11.16
CA ARG A 125 16.50 6.18 -12.38
C ARG A 125 17.19 6.93 -13.50
N VAL A 126 18.05 6.23 -14.22
CA VAL A 126 18.65 6.73 -15.44
C VAL A 126 18.44 5.71 -16.54
N THR A 127 17.94 6.15 -17.68
CA THR A 127 17.89 5.32 -18.89
C THR A 127 18.68 5.97 -20.00
N TYR A 128 19.35 5.15 -20.76
CA TYR A 128 20.12 5.59 -21.89
C TYR A 128 19.86 4.67 -23.09
N SER A 129 19.63 5.26 -24.25
CA SER A 129 19.45 4.51 -25.49
C SER A 129 20.33 5.13 -26.57
N TYR A 130 21.12 4.27 -27.22
CA TYR A 130 21.92 4.65 -28.39
C TYR A 130 21.32 4.11 -29.66
N ASP A 131 20.97 5.00 -30.59
CA ASP A 131 20.40 4.69 -31.91
C ASP A 131 19.19 3.71 -31.85
N LYS A 132 18.47 3.71 -30.71
CA LYS A 132 17.38 2.75 -30.40
C LYS A 132 17.80 1.28 -30.49
N ARG A 133 19.10 1.00 -30.45
CA ARG A 133 19.69 -0.35 -30.51
C ARG A 133 20.13 -0.82 -29.16
N TYR A 134 20.99 -0.06 -28.51
CA TYR A 134 21.57 -0.38 -27.21
C TYR A 134 20.81 0.38 -26.14
N LEU A 135 20.34 -0.33 -25.14
CA LEU A 135 19.54 0.22 -24.05
C LEU A 135 20.23 -0.09 -22.74
N PHE A 136 20.38 0.89 -21.91
CA PHE A 136 20.87 0.76 -20.55
C PHE A 136 19.85 1.41 -19.60
N GLU A 137 19.61 0.76 -18.46
CA GLU A 137 18.80 1.29 -17.37
C GLU A 137 19.50 1.02 -16.05
N GLY A 138 19.64 2.06 -15.22
CA GLY A 138 20.13 1.95 -13.86
C GLY A 138 19.10 2.56 -12.90
N ASN A 139 18.82 1.85 -11.81
CA ASN A 139 17.94 2.34 -10.75
C ASN A 139 18.62 2.16 -9.41
N ILE A 140 18.39 3.12 -8.53
CA ILE A 140 18.82 3.10 -7.14
C ILE A 140 17.63 3.47 -6.28
N GLY A 141 17.33 2.65 -5.27
CA GLY A 141 16.37 2.92 -4.23
C GLY A 141 17.06 3.01 -2.88
N TYR A 142 16.74 4.03 -2.09
CA TYR A 142 17.12 4.15 -0.70
C TYR A 142 15.85 4.39 0.11
N ASN A 143 15.32 3.32 0.70
CA ASN A 143 14.02 3.32 1.33
C ASN A 143 14.13 3.01 2.81
N GLY A 144 13.36 3.70 3.62
CA GLY A 144 13.26 3.52 5.06
C GLY A 144 11.86 3.14 5.49
N SER A 145 11.78 2.16 6.39
CA SER A 145 10.55 1.73 7.05
C SER A 145 10.74 1.70 8.56
N GLU A 146 9.74 2.14 9.30
CA GLU A 146 9.76 2.09 10.77
C GLU A 146 9.60 0.68 11.36
N GLN A 147 9.37 -0.33 10.51
CA GLN A 147 9.35 -1.73 10.94
C GLN A 147 10.71 -2.21 11.46
N PHE A 148 11.78 -1.53 11.05
CA PHE A 148 13.15 -1.85 11.44
C PHE A 148 13.66 -0.91 12.53
N SER A 149 14.65 -1.37 13.31
CA SER A 149 15.31 -0.56 14.32
C SER A 149 15.89 0.72 13.73
N PRO A 150 16.00 1.81 14.50
CA PRO A 150 16.51 3.08 14.01
C PRO A 150 17.84 3.00 13.23
N GLU A 151 18.72 2.10 13.64
CA GLU A 151 20.05 1.89 13.03
C GLU A 151 20.00 1.15 11.69
N LYS A 152 18.99 0.29 11.49
CA LYS A 152 18.82 -0.57 10.29
C LYS A 152 17.57 -0.22 9.49
N ARG A 153 17.04 0.96 9.70
CA ARG A 153 15.76 1.42 9.11
C ARG A 153 15.83 1.61 7.61
N TYR A 154 16.99 1.95 7.07
CA TYR A 154 17.18 2.28 5.66
C TYR A 154 17.90 1.16 4.93
N GLY A 155 17.35 0.78 3.78
CA GLY A 155 17.94 -0.18 2.85
C GLY A 155 18.32 0.46 1.52
N PHE A 156 19.43 0.00 0.94
CA PHE A 156 19.89 0.40 -0.38
C PHE A 156 19.60 -0.70 -1.40
N PHE A 157 18.91 -0.36 -2.49
CA PHE A 157 18.38 -1.31 -3.46
C PHE A 157 18.79 -0.89 -4.87
N PRO A 158 19.96 -1.32 -5.36
CA PRO A 158 20.39 -1.05 -6.71
C PRO A 158 19.80 -2.06 -7.69
N SER A 159 19.55 -1.62 -8.93
CA SER A 159 19.24 -2.50 -10.04
C SER A 159 19.72 -1.91 -11.37
N PHE A 160 20.06 -2.78 -12.31
CA PHE A 160 20.44 -2.38 -13.65
C PHE A 160 19.91 -3.37 -14.69
N ALA A 161 19.70 -2.86 -15.88
CA ALA A 161 19.27 -3.66 -17.02
C ALA A 161 19.98 -3.21 -18.29
N LEU A 162 20.28 -4.19 -19.13
CA LEU A 162 20.82 -4.02 -20.48
C LEU A 162 19.83 -4.56 -21.49
N GLY A 163 19.66 -3.87 -22.60
CA GLY A 163 18.80 -4.30 -23.68
C GLY A 163 19.47 -4.09 -25.04
N TYR A 164 19.25 -5.03 -25.94
CA TYR A 164 19.73 -4.94 -27.29
C TYR A 164 18.61 -5.23 -28.30
N ASN A 165 18.30 -4.24 -29.14
CA ASN A 165 17.26 -4.31 -30.15
C ASN A 165 17.87 -4.83 -31.46
N LEU A 166 17.90 -6.14 -31.64
CA LEU A 166 18.44 -6.81 -32.83
C LEU A 166 17.73 -6.38 -34.12
N HIS A 167 16.41 -6.12 -34.05
CA HIS A 167 15.62 -5.76 -35.21
C HIS A 167 15.99 -4.40 -35.82
N ASN A 168 16.78 -3.55 -35.13
CA ASN A 168 17.28 -2.28 -35.64
C ASN A 168 18.67 -2.43 -36.32
N GLU A 169 19.25 -3.63 -36.29
CA GLU A 169 20.53 -3.90 -36.93
C GLU A 169 20.38 -4.12 -38.43
N LYS A 170 21.47 -3.79 -39.17
CA LYS A 170 21.49 -3.92 -40.63
C LYS A 170 21.40 -5.38 -41.06
N PHE A 171 22.02 -6.31 -40.33
CA PHE A 171 22.01 -7.75 -40.64
C PHE A 171 20.62 -8.39 -40.41
N PHE A 172 19.76 -7.76 -39.61
CA PHE A 172 18.43 -8.27 -39.32
C PHE A 172 17.37 -7.89 -40.38
N LYS A 173 17.72 -7.00 -41.32
CA LYS A 173 16.79 -6.55 -42.36
C LYS A 173 16.11 -7.69 -43.14
N PRO A 174 16.83 -8.75 -43.62
CA PRO A 174 16.18 -9.83 -44.33
C PRO A 174 15.19 -10.65 -43.46
N LEU A 175 15.48 -10.78 -42.16
CA LEU A 175 14.63 -11.51 -41.23
C LEU A 175 13.35 -10.71 -40.81
N LYS A 176 13.31 -9.42 -41.06
CA LYS A 176 12.11 -8.59 -40.74
C LYS A 176 10.84 -9.05 -41.49
N LYS A 177 10.97 -9.77 -42.57
CA LYS A 177 9.82 -10.36 -43.28
C LYS A 177 9.11 -11.44 -42.45
N PHE A 178 9.83 -12.13 -41.58
CA PHE A 178 9.32 -13.23 -40.76
C PHE A 178 9.19 -12.84 -39.29
N ILE A 179 10.12 -12.02 -38.78
CA ILE A 179 10.19 -11.63 -37.38
C ILE A 179 10.10 -10.11 -37.29
N GLY A 180 8.95 -9.60 -36.88
CA GLY A 180 8.70 -8.15 -36.80
C GLY A 180 9.55 -7.43 -35.74
N LYS A 181 9.81 -8.06 -34.59
CA LYS A 181 10.61 -7.49 -33.49
C LYS A 181 11.47 -8.56 -32.83
N ALA A 182 12.75 -8.27 -32.62
CA ALA A 182 13.66 -9.09 -31.85
C ALA A 182 14.43 -8.20 -30.86
N LYS A 183 14.36 -8.52 -29.57
CA LYS A 183 15.04 -7.82 -28.48
C LYS A 183 15.56 -8.82 -27.47
N VAL A 184 16.82 -8.67 -27.08
CA VAL A 184 17.40 -9.38 -25.95
C VAL A 184 17.57 -8.41 -24.80
N ARG A 185 17.29 -8.85 -23.58
CA ARG A 185 17.57 -8.06 -22.39
C ARG A 185 17.99 -8.95 -21.23
N ALA A 186 18.86 -8.38 -20.39
CA ALA A 186 19.26 -8.95 -19.13
C ALA A 186 19.07 -7.89 -18.03
N SER A 187 18.68 -8.31 -16.85
CA SER A 187 18.52 -7.41 -15.70
C SER A 187 18.94 -8.11 -14.42
N TRP A 188 19.49 -7.32 -13.53
CA TRP A 188 19.82 -7.73 -12.18
C TRP A 188 19.36 -6.64 -11.21
N GLY A 189 18.93 -7.04 -10.02
CA GLY A 189 18.52 -6.08 -9.01
C GLY A 189 18.36 -6.72 -7.64
N GLN A 190 18.48 -5.86 -6.63
CA GLN A 190 18.24 -6.19 -5.25
C GLN A 190 16.96 -5.50 -4.79
N VAL A 191 16.10 -6.24 -4.09
CA VAL A 191 14.86 -5.73 -3.51
C VAL A 191 14.81 -6.05 -2.03
N GLY A 192 14.11 -5.23 -1.28
CA GLY A 192 13.82 -5.45 0.13
C GLY A 192 12.30 -5.47 0.35
N SER A 193 11.89 -6.11 1.42
CA SER A 193 10.50 -6.13 1.88
C SER A 193 10.47 -5.72 3.35
N ASP A 194 9.49 -4.89 3.72
CA ASP A 194 9.14 -4.56 5.10
C ASP A 194 7.83 -5.23 5.53
N ALA A 195 7.34 -6.17 4.73
CA ALA A 195 6.16 -6.94 5.04
C ALA A 195 6.46 -7.91 6.20
N ALA A 196 5.83 -7.67 7.33
CA ALA A 196 5.89 -8.51 8.50
C ALA A 196 4.47 -8.73 9.06
N SER A 197 4.25 -9.85 9.74
CA SER A 197 2.97 -10.15 10.41
C SER A 197 2.70 -9.20 11.57
N GLU A 198 3.75 -8.73 12.22
CA GLU A 198 3.70 -7.86 13.39
C GLU A 198 4.53 -6.60 13.17
N ARG A 199 4.19 -5.55 13.92
CA ARG A 199 4.95 -4.29 13.89
C ARG A 199 6.12 -4.35 14.85
N TRP A 200 7.21 -3.64 14.49
CA TRP A 200 8.37 -3.44 15.35
C TRP A 200 9.01 -4.75 15.85
N LEU A 201 9.28 -5.69 14.94
CA LEU A 201 9.91 -6.98 15.22
C LEU A 201 11.21 -6.90 16.04
N PHE A 202 11.78 -5.72 16.21
CA PHE A 202 12.96 -5.48 17.01
C PHE A 202 12.67 -5.17 18.49
N ILE A 203 11.37 -5.05 18.87
CA ILE A 203 10.93 -4.85 20.25
C ILE A 203 10.53 -6.21 20.81
N SER A 204 11.08 -6.56 21.96
CA SER A 204 10.64 -7.75 22.68
C SER A 204 9.28 -7.47 23.33
N GLU A 205 8.25 -8.19 22.93
CA GLU A 205 6.95 -8.17 23.57
C GLU A 205 6.83 -9.31 24.56
N TYR A 206 6.39 -8.99 25.77
CA TYR A 206 6.01 -9.98 26.77
C TYR A 206 4.47 -9.97 26.88
N ALA A 207 3.84 -11.05 26.46
CA ALA A 207 2.41 -11.25 26.68
C ALA A 207 2.20 -11.65 28.17
N ASN A 208 1.68 -10.74 28.97
CA ASN A 208 1.11 -11.11 30.26
C ASN A 208 -0.22 -11.82 30.00
N GLY A 209 -0.19 -13.16 29.92
CA GLY A 209 -1.40 -13.97 29.93
C GLY A 209 -2.20 -13.67 31.20
N SER A 210 -3.50 -13.41 31.05
CA SER A 210 -4.41 -13.31 32.19
C SER A 210 -4.49 -14.68 32.88
N GLY A 211 -3.69 -14.91 33.87
CA GLY A 211 -3.80 -16.13 34.68
C GLY A 211 -2.52 -16.61 35.38
N ASP A 212 -1.37 -16.44 34.78
CA ASP A 212 -0.13 -16.88 35.41
C ASP A 212 0.78 -15.68 35.67
N CYS A 213 0.85 -15.27 36.94
CA CYS A 213 1.96 -14.48 37.40
C CYS A 213 3.25 -15.26 37.13
N TYR A 214 4.05 -14.82 36.17
CA TYR A 214 5.42 -15.28 36.09
C TYR A 214 6.14 -14.83 37.37
N THR A 215 6.29 -15.72 38.31
CA THR A 215 7.26 -15.57 39.38
C THR A 215 8.62 -15.86 38.77
N PRO A 216 9.50 -14.85 38.62
CA PRO A 216 10.86 -15.14 38.21
C PRO A 216 11.41 -16.11 39.26
N GLY A 217 11.82 -17.29 38.83
CA GLY A 217 12.47 -18.25 39.70
C GLY A 217 13.71 -17.58 40.31
N LEU A 218 13.66 -17.36 41.61
CA LEU A 218 14.87 -17.05 42.37
C LEU A 218 15.76 -18.26 42.28
N PRO A 219 17.07 -18.06 42.12
CA PRO A 219 18.05 -19.14 42.09
C PRO A 219 18.07 -19.93 43.37
#